data_7b662208c3a5881ca9e7502b380947cd
#
_entry.id   7b662208c3a5881ca9e7502b380947cd
#
_cell.length_a   1.000
_cell.length_b   1.000
_cell.length_c   1.000
_cell.angle_alpha   90.00
_cell.angle_beta   90.00
_cell.angle_gamma   90.00
#
_symmetry.space_group_name_H-M   'P 1'
#
loop_
_entity.id
_entity.type
_entity.pdbx_description
1 polymer ?
#
loop_
_entity_poly.entity_id
_entity_poly.type
_entity_poly.pdbx_seq_one_letter_code
_entity_poly.pdbx_strand_id
1 'polypeptide(L)'
;MVTTKNRKQKRGMKFMIKATLVLEGGANRGVFTSGVLDYLMGKELYMSNVIGVSAGACNAVDYVSKQAGRSRECVIHREKEYDYVYGLKKTLKEKALMDMDMLFDKFPNEIYPFDFETYFASEMECELVVTNCITGAAEYLSEDKDPERLMKICRASSSMPLAAPIANVDGIPYMDGGLADSIPIEHALEKGNDKIVVVLTRNPGYRKKRALKATEHLYKRAYKKYPNLVRAIMTRNAVYNRQMKLIEKLEEEGKIFVIRPLIPTVSRMEKDYDKLQHFYMHGNRLMKKEYQGLLEYLNE
;
A
#
# COMPACT_ATOMS: atom_id res chain seq x y z
N MET A 1 -37.99 -24.11 39.32
CA MET A 1 -38.18 -23.63 37.94
C MET A 1 -37.81 -22.18 37.88
N VAL A 2 -36.61 -21.83 37.53
CA VAL A 2 -36.17 -20.49 37.24
C VAL A 2 -35.37 -20.56 35.93
N THR A 3 -35.85 -19.85 35.00
CA THR A 3 -35.61 -19.77 33.56
C THR A 3 -34.18 -19.48 33.16
N THR A 4 -33.59 -20.45 32.48
CA THR A 4 -32.48 -20.30 31.57
C THR A 4 -32.93 -19.59 30.27
N LYS A 5 -32.92 -18.27 30.23
CA LYS A 5 -33.04 -17.49 29.01
C LYS A 5 -32.20 -16.21 29.13
N ASN A 6 -31.12 -16.13 28.35
CA ASN A 6 -30.40 -14.96 27.84
C ASN A 6 -28.89 -15.09 27.90
N ARG A 7 -28.37 -16.12 27.21
CA ARG A 7 -26.94 -16.17 26.79
C ARG A 7 -26.82 -16.47 25.30
N LYS A 8 -27.65 -15.89 24.45
CA LYS A 8 -27.48 -15.90 22.99
C LYS A 8 -27.92 -14.52 22.50
N GLN A 9 -26.98 -13.62 22.35
CA GLN A 9 -26.95 -12.51 21.41
C GLN A 9 -25.94 -11.46 21.88
N LYS A 10 -24.65 -11.77 21.77
CA LYS A 10 -23.58 -10.81 21.58
C LYS A 10 -22.64 -11.39 20.52
N ARG A 11 -23.20 -11.74 19.33
CA ARG A 11 -22.43 -11.94 18.12
C ARG A 11 -22.33 -10.58 17.45
N GLY A 12 -21.12 -10.01 17.47
CA GLY A 12 -20.57 -9.18 16.42
C GLY A 12 -21.25 -7.85 16.15
N MET A 13 -21.20 -6.87 17.06
CA MET A 13 -21.08 -5.50 16.60
C MET A 13 -19.65 -5.37 16.07
N LYS A 14 -19.50 -5.38 14.72
CA LYS A 14 -18.26 -4.99 14.04
C LYS A 14 -18.04 -3.52 14.37
N PHE A 15 -17.14 -3.22 15.30
CA PHE A 15 -16.76 -1.84 15.58
C PHE A 15 -15.71 -1.44 14.55
N MET A 16 -16.14 -0.70 13.53
CA MET A 16 -15.23 0.08 12.73
C MET A 16 -14.68 1.19 13.62
N ILE A 17 -13.36 1.21 13.79
CA ILE A 17 -12.69 2.19 14.64
C ILE A 17 -12.49 3.47 13.85
N LYS A 18 -12.86 4.62 14.42
CA LYS A 18 -12.61 5.93 13.83
C LYS A 18 -11.11 6.23 13.90
N ALA A 19 -10.38 5.79 12.92
CA ALA A 19 -8.93 5.94 12.78
C ALA A 19 -8.54 5.97 11.31
N THR A 20 -7.34 6.50 11.01
CA THR A 20 -6.73 6.46 9.68
C THR A 20 -5.58 5.45 9.65
N LEU A 21 -5.63 4.51 8.72
CA LEU A 21 -4.58 3.54 8.43
C LEU A 21 -3.78 4.00 7.21
N VAL A 22 -2.48 4.26 7.39
CA VAL A 22 -1.56 4.70 6.33
C VAL A 22 -0.63 3.56 5.95
N LEU A 23 -0.62 3.19 4.67
CA LEU A 23 0.14 2.05 4.15
C LEU A 23 1.22 2.52 3.16
N GLU A 24 2.50 2.45 3.58
CA GLU A 24 3.65 2.78 2.74
C GLU A 24 3.76 1.83 1.54
N GLY A 25 4.13 2.38 0.38
CA GLY A 25 4.52 1.60 -0.78
C GLY A 25 5.87 0.90 -0.63
N GLY A 26 6.10 -0.14 -1.44
CA GLY A 26 7.36 -0.86 -1.31
C GLY A 26 7.63 -1.97 -2.32
N ALA A 27 6.79 -2.14 -3.33
CA ALA A 27 6.75 -3.32 -4.20
C ALA A 27 6.75 -4.60 -3.33
N ASN A 28 7.60 -5.62 -3.58
CA ASN A 28 7.56 -6.88 -2.84
C ASN A 28 7.82 -6.76 -1.32
N ARG A 29 8.29 -5.61 -0.82
CA ARG A 29 8.31 -5.36 0.63
C ARG A 29 6.92 -5.19 1.24
N GLY A 30 5.91 -4.91 0.42
CA GLY A 30 4.50 -4.85 0.83
C GLY A 30 3.97 -6.14 1.44
N VAL A 31 4.64 -7.29 1.25
CA VAL A 31 4.24 -8.54 1.91
C VAL A 31 4.36 -8.48 3.45
N PHE A 32 5.23 -7.61 3.98
CA PHE A 32 5.23 -7.30 5.41
C PHE A 32 3.91 -6.66 5.83
N THR A 33 3.46 -5.67 5.06
CA THR A 33 2.16 -5.01 5.27
C THR A 33 1.02 -6.01 5.17
N SER A 34 1.04 -6.91 4.16
CA SER A 34 0.06 -8.00 4.04
C SER A 34 -0.01 -8.83 5.33
N GLY A 35 1.14 -9.21 5.89
CA GLY A 35 1.19 -9.97 7.14
C GLY A 35 0.60 -9.23 8.35
N VAL A 36 0.83 -7.91 8.43
CA VAL A 36 0.23 -7.04 9.46
C VAL A 36 -1.28 -7.00 9.31
N LEU A 37 -1.78 -6.73 8.09
CA LEU A 37 -3.21 -6.57 7.83
C LEU A 37 -3.97 -7.90 7.96
N ASP A 38 -3.40 -9.02 7.54
CA ASP A 38 -4.00 -10.33 7.71
C ASP A 38 -4.20 -10.68 9.18
N TYR A 39 -3.28 -10.26 10.06
CA TYR A 39 -3.49 -10.39 11.50
C TYR A 39 -4.64 -9.52 12.00
N LEU A 40 -4.72 -8.26 11.57
CA LEU A 40 -5.80 -7.35 11.95
C LEU A 40 -7.16 -7.83 11.43
N MET A 41 -7.24 -8.27 10.16
CA MET A 41 -8.45 -8.85 9.57
C MET A 41 -8.89 -10.12 10.32
N GLY A 42 -7.94 -10.98 10.73
CA GLY A 42 -8.21 -12.15 11.55
C GLY A 42 -8.73 -11.81 12.97
N LYS A 43 -8.56 -10.57 13.41
CA LYS A 43 -9.13 -10.01 14.65
C LYS A 43 -10.39 -9.19 14.42
N GLU A 44 -10.88 -9.10 13.15
CA GLU A 44 -12.00 -8.27 12.75
C GLU A 44 -11.82 -6.78 13.14
N LEU A 45 -10.55 -6.31 13.19
CA LEU A 45 -10.21 -4.93 13.51
C LEU A 45 -10.06 -4.14 12.21
N TYR A 46 -10.98 -3.19 11.99
CA TYR A 46 -11.04 -2.36 10.80
C TYR A 46 -11.06 -0.88 11.18
N MET A 47 -10.30 -0.07 10.44
CA MET A 47 -10.22 1.39 10.62
C MET A 47 -11.06 2.09 9.56
N SER A 48 -11.72 3.20 9.93
CA SER A 48 -12.68 3.90 9.06
C SER A 48 -12.06 4.49 7.79
N ASN A 49 -10.77 4.84 7.82
CA ASN A 49 -10.07 5.43 6.69
C ASN A 49 -8.79 4.65 6.39
N VAL A 50 -8.55 4.36 5.12
CA VAL A 50 -7.36 3.66 4.66
C VAL A 50 -6.73 4.44 3.51
N ILE A 51 -5.44 4.78 3.63
CA ILE A 51 -4.69 5.50 2.61
C ILE A 51 -3.51 4.63 2.17
N GLY A 52 -3.50 4.19 0.93
CA GLY A 52 -2.48 3.28 0.40
C GLY A 52 -1.67 3.85 -0.75
N VAL A 53 -0.38 3.53 -0.79
CA VAL A 53 0.56 3.94 -1.84
C VAL A 53 1.18 2.74 -2.52
N SER A 54 1.07 2.58 -3.85
CA SER A 54 1.75 1.51 -4.59
C SER A 54 1.35 0.11 -4.05
N ALA A 55 2.29 -0.73 -3.62
CA ALA A 55 1.96 -1.98 -2.93
C ALA A 55 1.08 -1.78 -1.68
N GLY A 56 1.16 -0.62 -1.02
CA GLY A 56 0.24 -0.24 0.05
C GLY A 56 -1.18 0.00 -0.45
N ALA A 57 -1.36 0.49 -1.70
CA ALA A 57 -2.68 0.62 -2.33
C ALA A 57 -3.31 -0.75 -2.58
N CYS A 58 -2.54 -1.74 -3.09
CA CYS A 58 -3.01 -3.12 -3.23
C CYS A 58 -3.43 -3.72 -1.89
N ASN A 59 -2.63 -3.52 -0.85
CA ASN A 59 -2.97 -3.96 0.50
C ASN A 59 -4.20 -3.23 1.06
N ALA A 60 -4.39 -1.95 0.75
CA ALA A 60 -5.55 -1.16 1.20
C ALA A 60 -6.86 -1.74 0.64
N VAL A 61 -6.92 -2.00 -0.67
CA VAL A 61 -8.14 -2.55 -1.29
C VAL A 61 -8.46 -3.95 -0.78
N ASP A 62 -7.45 -4.80 -0.53
CA ASP A 62 -7.65 -6.14 0.04
C ASP A 62 -8.11 -6.06 1.51
N TYR A 63 -7.64 -5.08 2.28
CA TYR A 63 -8.12 -4.86 3.65
C TYR A 63 -9.56 -4.36 3.67
N VAL A 64 -9.95 -3.46 2.76
CA VAL A 64 -11.32 -2.93 2.65
C VAL A 64 -12.28 -4.00 2.15
N SER A 65 -11.86 -4.87 1.22
CA SER A 65 -12.64 -6.02 0.76
C SER A 65 -12.59 -7.22 1.73
N LYS A 66 -11.86 -7.10 2.86
CA LYS A 66 -11.70 -8.15 3.90
C LYS A 66 -11.10 -9.44 3.37
N GLN A 67 -10.31 -9.38 2.33
CA GLN A 67 -9.67 -10.54 1.68
C GLN A 67 -8.30 -10.86 2.30
N ALA A 68 -8.31 -11.40 3.51
CA ALA A 68 -7.09 -11.86 4.18
C ALA A 68 -6.35 -12.90 3.33
N GLY A 69 -5.04 -12.73 3.17
CA GLY A 69 -4.18 -13.62 2.38
C GLY A 69 -4.06 -13.26 0.92
N ARG A 70 -4.99 -12.52 0.30
CA ARG A 70 -4.98 -12.26 -1.14
C ARG A 70 -3.72 -11.52 -1.60
N SER A 71 -3.34 -10.40 -0.96
CA SER A 71 -2.10 -9.67 -1.28
C SER A 71 -0.86 -10.55 -1.15
N ARG A 72 -0.84 -11.45 -0.18
CA ARG A 72 0.24 -12.43 -0.03
C ARG A 72 0.31 -13.36 -1.23
N GLU A 73 -0.80 -13.95 -1.65
CA GLU A 73 -0.88 -14.90 -2.77
C GLU A 73 -0.48 -14.24 -4.09
N CYS A 74 -0.87 -13.00 -4.34
CA CYS A 74 -0.46 -12.23 -5.51
C CYS A 74 1.07 -12.02 -5.61
N VAL A 75 1.80 -12.06 -4.49
CA VAL A 75 3.25 -11.78 -4.48
C VAL A 75 4.08 -13.03 -4.17
N ILE A 76 3.56 -13.93 -3.32
CA ILE A 76 4.29 -15.12 -2.85
C ILE A 76 3.67 -16.37 -3.48
N HIS A 77 4.13 -16.73 -4.67
CA HIS A 77 3.71 -17.91 -5.41
C HIS A 77 4.93 -18.66 -5.96
N ARG A 78 4.74 -19.92 -6.30
CA ARG A 78 5.79 -20.79 -6.88
C ARG A 78 5.64 -20.99 -8.39
N GLU A 79 4.49 -20.64 -8.88
CA GLU A 79 4.07 -20.78 -10.27
C GLU A 79 4.75 -19.73 -11.14
N LYS A 80 5.70 -20.15 -11.99
CA LYS A 80 6.45 -19.23 -12.87
C LYS A 80 5.58 -18.52 -13.89
N GLU A 81 4.43 -19.09 -14.22
CA GLU A 81 3.45 -18.50 -15.14
C GLU A 81 2.79 -17.25 -14.56
N TYR A 82 2.78 -17.10 -13.23
CA TYR A 82 2.24 -15.92 -12.53
C TYR A 82 3.30 -14.84 -12.27
N ASP A 83 4.56 -15.09 -12.69
CA ASP A 83 5.64 -14.10 -12.58
C ASP A 83 5.29 -12.82 -13.35
N TYR A 84 5.01 -11.75 -12.62
CA TYR A 84 4.74 -10.42 -13.19
C TYR A 84 5.99 -9.56 -13.38
N VAL A 85 7.16 -10.05 -12.99
CA VAL A 85 8.46 -9.37 -13.25
C VAL A 85 9.10 -9.97 -14.47
N TYR A 86 9.19 -9.18 -15.53
CA TYR A 86 9.74 -9.63 -16.81
C TYR A 86 11.23 -9.99 -16.71
N GLY A 87 11.61 -11.05 -17.42
CA GLY A 87 13.00 -11.34 -17.73
C GLY A 87 13.57 -10.38 -18.79
N LEU A 88 14.90 -10.31 -18.92
CA LEU A 88 15.61 -9.33 -19.74
C LEU A 88 15.08 -9.22 -21.19
N LYS A 89 14.81 -10.34 -21.85
CA LYS A 89 14.29 -10.36 -23.24
C LYS A 89 12.90 -9.68 -23.32
N LYS A 90 12.00 -9.99 -22.39
CA LYS A 90 10.63 -9.45 -22.37
C LYS A 90 10.66 -7.98 -21.97
N THR A 91 11.51 -7.60 -21.02
CA THR A 91 11.74 -6.19 -20.64
C THR A 91 12.13 -5.31 -21.82
N LEU A 92 13.05 -5.79 -22.68
CA LEU A 92 13.47 -5.04 -23.86
C LEU A 92 12.36 -4.91 -24.92
N LYS A 93 11.54 -5.94 -25.08
CA LYS A 93 10.41 -5.96 -26.01
C LYS A 93 9.29 -5.04 -25.54
N GLU A 94 8.85 -5.20 -24.29
CA GLU A 94 7.70 -4.50 -23.71
C GLU A 94 8.07 -3.09 -23.17
N LYS A 95 9.37 -2.76 -23.11
CA LYS A 95 9.89 -1.52 -22.50
C LYS A 95 9.37 -1.27 -21.08
N ALA A 96 9.11 -2.36 -20.36
CA ALA A 96 8.62 -2.39 -19.00
C ALA A 96 9.31 -3.51 -18.23
N LEU A 97 9.42 -3.38 -16.91
CA LEU A 97 9.95 -4.42 -16.02
C LEU A 97 8.85 -5.29 -15.44
N MET A 98 7.61 -4.77 -15.41
CA MET A 98 6.47 -5.40 -14.74
C MET A 98 5.33 -5.63 -15.73
N ASP A 99 4.69 -6.80 -15.60
CA ASP A 99 3.44 -7.12 -16.27
C ASP A 99 2.26 -6.53 -15.50
N MET A 100 1.86 -5.33 -15.90
CA MET A 100 0.78 -4.61 -15.26
C MET A 100 -0.60 -5.20 -15.60
N ASP A 101 -0.72 -5.93 -16.71
CA ASP A 101 -1.96 -6.62 -17.08
C ASP A 101 -2.12 -7.89 -16.23
N MET A 102 -1.01 -8.61 -15.96
CA MET A 102 -1.05 -9.71 -14.99
C MET A 102 -1.56 -9.25 -13.62
N LEU A 103 -1.02 -8.13 -13.10
CA LEU A 103 -1.32 -7.64 -11.75
C LEU A 103 -2.73 -7.05 -11.61
N PHE A 104 -3.20 -6.28 -12.61
CA PHE A 104 -4.41 -5.44 -12.47
C PHE A 104 -5.54 -5.83 -13.42
N ASP A 105 -5.39 -6.92 -14.16
CA ASP A 105 -6.45 -7.51 -14.96
C ASP A 105 -6.57 -9.01 -14.66
N LYS A 106 -5.54 -9.85 -14.94
CA LYS A 106 -5.64 -11.29 -14.76
C LYS A 106 -5.77 -11.72 -13.29
N PHE A 107 -4.96 -11.16 -12.39
CA PHE A 107 -5.04 -11.52 -10.97
C PHE A 107 -6.43 -11.23 -10.39
N PRO A 108 -6.99 -10.01 -10.51
CA PRO A 108 -8.29 -9.72 -9.89
C PRO A 108 -9.48 -10.38 -10.57
N ASN A 109 -9.39 -10.75 -11.85
CA ASN A 109 -10.51 -11.30 -12.59
C ASN A 109 -10.47 -12.82 -12.75
N GLU A 110 -9.27 -13.46 -12.73
CA GLU A 110 -9.12 -14.86 -13.12
C GLU A 110 -8.37 -15.70 -12.07
N ILE A 111 -7.19 -15.23 -11.58
CA ILE A 111 -6.24 -16.06 -10.83
C ILE A 111 -6.45 -15.93 -9.32
N TYR A 112 -6.54 -14.70 -8.82
CA TYR A 112 -6.81 -14.33 -7.43
C TYR A 112 -7.99 -13.37 -7.39
N PRO A 113 -9.25 -13.86 -7.58
CA PRO A 113 -10.42 -13.00 -7.76
C PRO A 113 -10.56 -11.96 -6.65
N PHE A 114 -10.81 -10.71 -7.05
CA PHE A 114 -11.06 -9.63 -6.12
C PHE A 114 -12.54 -9.54 -5.79
N ASP A 115 -12.87 -9.40 -4.52
CA ASP A 115 -14.26 -9.26 -4.04
C ASP A 115 -14.72 -7.80 -4.13
N PHE A 116 -15.12 -7.40 -5.34
CA PHE A 116 -15.65 -6.07 -5.61
C PHE A 116 -16.93 -5.79 -4.83
N GLU A 117 -17.78 -6.81 -4.62
CA GLU A 117 -19.04 -6.65 -3.90
C GLU A 117 -18.78 -6.24 -2.45
N THR A 118 -17.91 -6.96 -1.74
CA THR A 118 -17.53 -6.61 -0.37
C THR A 118 -16.81 -5.26 -0.30
N TYR A 119 -15.95 -4.94 -1.28
CA TYR A 119 -15.25 -3.67 -1.33
C TYR A 119 -16.23 -2.49 -1.44
N PHE A 120 -17.15 -2.51 -2.41
CA PHE A 120 -18.10 -1.43 -2.63
C PHE A 120 -19.22 -1.35 -1.58
N ALA A 121 -19.51 -2.46 -0.88
CA ALA A 121 -20.42 -2.46 0.26
C ALA A 121 -19.76 -1.98 1.56
N SER A 122 -18.46 -1.68 1.55
CA SER A 122 -17.73 -1.27 2.74
C SER A 122 -18.02 0.18 3.10
N GLU A 123 -18.19 0.45 4.39
CA GLU A 123 -18.28 1.82 4.93
C GLU A 123 -16.89 2.46 5.17
N MET A 124 -15.80 1.73 4.90
CA MET A 124 -14.44 2.27 5.01
C MET A 124 -14.13 3.18 3.82
N GLU A 125 -13.64 4.38 4.10
CA GLU A 125 -13.07 5.24 3.06
C GLU A 125 -11.71 4.69 2.64
N CYS A 126 -11.50 4.51 1.33
CA CYS A 126 -10.24 4.03 0.76
C CYS A 126 -9.68 5.02 -0.24
N GLU A 127 -8.51 5.58 0.06
CA GLU A 127 -7.81 6.51 -0.82
C GLU A 127 -6.52 5.88 -1.33
N LEU A 128 -6.34 5.88 -2.64
CA LEU A 128 -5.19 5.34 -3.34
C LEU A 128 -4.37 6.50 -3.90
N VAL A 129 -3.13 6.61 -3.43
CA VAL A 129 -2.26 7.74 -3.80
C VAL A 129 -1.67 7.53 -5.17
N VAL A 130 -1.80 8.52 -6.03
CA VAL A 130 -1.21 8.58 -7.37
C VAL A 130 -0.43 9.87 -7.55
N THR A 131 0.51 9.89 -8.49
CA THR A 131 1.21 11.12 -8.90
C THR A 131 0.70 11.57 -10.25
N ASN A 132 0.06 12.73 -10.32
CA ASN A 132 -0.37 13.34 -11.57
C ASN A 132 0.85 13.74 -12.40
N CYS A 133 0.99 13.20 -13.62
CA CYS A 133 2.15 13.46 -14.47
C CYS A 133 2.23 14.93 -14.94
N ILE A 134 1.09 15.61 -15.08
CA ILE A 134 1.02 17.00 -15.56
C ILE A 134 1.49 17.97 -14.48
N THR A 135 0.94 17.82 -13.27
CA THR A 135 1.21 18.72 -12.13
C THR A 135 2.43 18.32 -11.32
N GLY A 136 2.78 17.01 -11.30
CA GLY A 136 3.78 16.42 -10.42
C GLY A 136 3.32 16.30 -8.95
N ALA A 137 2.07 16.63 -8.65
CA ALA A 137 1.49 16.56 -7.31
C ALA A 137 0.93 15.16 -7.01
N ALA A 138 0.81 14.85 -5.72
CA ALA A 138 0.03 13.70 -5.27
C ALA A 138 -1.46 14.00 -5.39
N GLU A 139 -2.22 12.99 -5.77
CA GLU A 139 -3.68 12.97 -5.71
C GLU A 139 -4.14 11.69 -5.01
N TYR A 140 -5.27 11.79 -4.30
CA TYR A 140 -5.81 10.73 -3.46
C TYR A 140 -7.15 10.33 -4.07
N LEU A 141 -7.12 9.24 -4.86
CA LEU A 141 -8.27 8.79 -5.63
C LEU A 141 -9.02 7.70 -4.88
N SER A 142 -10.35 7.77 -4.92
CA SER A 142 -11.27 6.76 -4.41
C SER A 142 -12.16 6.23 -5.52
N GLU A 143 -12.75 5.05 -5.29
CA GLU A 143 -13.75 4.45 -6.18
C GLU A 143 -14.78 3.69 -5.35
N ASP A 144 -16.05 3.88 -5.65
CA ASP A 144 -17.18 3.34 -4.87
C ASP A 144 -18.14 2.44 -5.66
N LYS A 145 -17.92 2.24 -6.98
CA LYS A 145 -18.88 1.51 -7.83
C LYS A 145 -18.31 0.86 -9.09
N ASP A 146 -17.20 1.35 -9.64
CA ASP A 146 -16.64 0.87 -10.92
C ASP A 146 -15.40 -0.01 -10.70
N PRO A 147 -15.54 -1.35 -10.89
CA PRO A 147 -14.44 -2.29 -10.76
C PRO A 147 -13.24 -2.00 -11.68
N GLU A 148 -13.52 -1.61 -12.93
CA GLU A 148 -12.48 -1.33 -13.91
C GLU A 148 -11.70 -0.06 -13.54
N ARG A 149 -12.41 0.99 -13.08
CA ARG A 149 -11.78 2.23 -12.62
C ARG A 149 -10.95 2.00 -11.36
N LEU A 150 -11.45 1.20 -10.39
CA LEU A 150 -10.67 0.82 -9.20
C LEU A 150 -9.35 0.17 -9.57
N MET A 151 -9.36 -0.81 -10.47
CA MET A 151 -8.13 -1.49 -10.92
C MET A 151 -7.22 -0.56 -11.71
N LYS A 152 -7.75 0.40 -12.48
CA LYS A 152 -6.96 1.47 -13.13
C LYS A 152 -6.27 2.38 -12.11
N ILE A 153 -6.92 2.72 -11.01
CA ILE A 153 -6.32 3.52 -9.93
C ILE A 153 -5.22 2.72 -9.23
N CYS A 154 -5.45 1.45 -8.90
CA CYS A 154 -4.43 0.56 -8.32
C CYS A 154 -3.20 0.44 -9.23
N ARG A 155 -3.43 0.26 -10.54
CA ARG A 155 -2.40 0.23 -11.58
C ARG A 155 -1.61 1.55 -11.62
N ALA A 156 -2.29 2.69 -11.59
CA ALA A 156 -1.67 4.01 -11.59
C ALA A 156 -0.80 4.20 -10.35
N SER A 157 -1.32 3.88 -9.17
CA SER A 157 -0.59 3.94 -7.89
C SER A 157 0.67 3.05 -7.88
N SER A 158 0.70 2.00 -8.70
CA SER A 158 1.81 1.03 -8.79
C SER A 158 2.73 1.24 -10.00
N SER A 159 2.46 2.24 -10.86
CA SER A 159 3.22 2.50 -12.10
C SER A 159 4.52 3.25 -11.81
N MET A 160 5.57 2.50 -11.45
CA MET A 160 6.91 3.05 -11.17
C MET A 160 7.63 3.50 -12.45
N PRO A 161 8.33 4.66 -12.43
CA PRO A 161 9.10 5.15 -13.56
C PRO A 161 10.11 4.12 -14.09
N LEU A 162 10.15 3.97 -15.41
CA LEU A 162 11.00 3.03 -16.16
C LEU A 162 10.70 1.54 -15.89
N ALA A 163 9.82 1.21 -14.94
CA ALA A 163 9.41 -0.14 -14.64
C ALA A 163 8.03 -0.48 -15.19
N ALA A 164 7.15 0.51 -15.33
CA ALA A 164 5.81 0.37 -15.85
C ALA A 164 5.44 1.57 -16.75
N PRO A 165 4.48 1.42 -17.67
CA PRO A 165 3.97 2.53 -18.46
C PRO A 165 3.20 3.53 -17.57
N ILE A 166 3.05 4.77 -18.08
CA ILE A 166 2.11 5.75 -17.52
C ILE A 166 0.69 5.18 -17.63
N ALA A 167 -0.04 5.18 -16.53
CA ALA A 167 -1.44 4.79 -16.50
C ALA A 167 -2.36 5.98 -16.74
N ASN A 168 -3.50 5.75 -17.39
CA ASN A 168 -4.50 6.77 -17.60
C ASN A 168 -5.74 6.45 -16.76
N VAL A 169 -6.19 7.41 -15.97
CA VAL A 169 -7.45 7.34 -15.23
C VAL A 169 -8.25 8.59 -15.59
N ASP A 170 -9.43 8.42 -16.15
CA ASP A 170 -10.33 9.52 -16.55
C ASP A 170 -9.69 10.55 -17.49
N GLY A 171 -8.82 10.12 -18.40
CA GLY A 171 -8.10 10.99 -19.32
C GLY A 171 -6.86 11.66 -18.74
N ILE A 172 -6.57 11.49 -17.45
CA ILE A 172 -5.41 12.06 -16.77
C ILE A 172 -4.29 11.02 -16.68
N PRO A 173 -3.03 11.40 -17.06
CA PRO A 173 -1.88 10.50 -16.93
C PRO A 173 -1.34 10.48 -15.50
N TYR A 174 -1.22 9.29 -14.93
CA TYR A 174 -0.71 9.07 -13.58
C TYR A 174 0.45 8.08 -13.54
N MET A 175 1.24 8.21 -12.50
CA MET A 175 2.27 7.24 -12.08
C MET A 175 2.21 6.99 -10.58
N ASP A 176 3.09 6.10 -10.08
CA ASP A 176 3.17 5.66 -8.68
C ASP A 176 3.10 6.84 -7.70
N GLY A 177 2.17 6.74 -6.76
CA GLY A 177 1.92 7.78 -5.76
C GLY A 177 3.14 8.11 -4.91
N GLY A 178 3.99 7.12 -4.66
CA GLY A 178 5.21 7.32 -3.90
C GLY A 178 6.28 8.18 -4.61
N LEU A 179 6.02 8.77 -5.77
CA LEU A 179 6.87 9.78 -6.40
C LEU A 179 6.66 11.15 -5.76
N ALA A 180 5.41 11.52 -5.52
CA ALA A 180 5.03 12.78 -4.89
C ALA A 180 4.82 12.63 -3.38
N ASP A 181 4.14 11.56 -2.95
CA ASP A 181 3.85 11.28 -1.54
C ASP A 181 4.06 9.79 -1.21
N SER A 182 5.22 9.47 -0.63
CA SER A 182 5.58 8.07 -0.33
C SER A 182 4.92 7.53 0.95
N ILE A 183 4.60 8.39 1.91
CA ILE A 183 3.95 8.06 3.18
C ILE A 183 3.02 9.23 3.52
N PRO A 184 1.73 9.15 3.18
CA PRO A 184 0.79 10.28 3.20
C PRO A 184 0.38 10.67 4.64
N ILE A 185 1.36 10.94 5.50
CA ILE A 185 1.14 11.29 6.90
C ILE A 185 0.54 12.69 7.05
N GLU A 186 0.96 13.67 6.22
CA GLU A 186 0.43 15.03 6.26
C GLU A 186 -1.06 15.02 5.84
N HIS A 187 -1.40 14.28 4.78
CA HIS A 187 -2.79 14.10 4.35
C HIS A 187 -3.63 13.34 5.40
N ALA A 188 -3.07 12.32 6.04
CA ALA A 188 -3.76 11.60 7.12
C ALA A 188 -4.08 12.50 8.32
N LEU A 189 -3.20 13.43 8.67
CA LEU A 189 -3.45 14.43 9.70
C LEU A 189 -4.58 15.40 9.31
N GLU A 190 -4.65 15.79 8.03
CA GLU A 190 -5.70 16.66 7.48
C GLU A 190 -7.09 16.01 7.47
N LYS A 191 -7.20 14.66 7.45
CA LYS A 191 -8.47 13.93 7.58
C LYS A 191 -9.15 14.15 8.93
N GLY A 192 -8.42 14.60 9.95
CA GLY A 192 -8.96 14.99 11.24
C GLY A 192 -9.41 13.82 12.12
N ASN A 193 -8.95 12.59 11.86
CA ASN A 193 -9.09 11.50 12.80
C ASN A 193 -8.03 11.60 13.91
N ASP A 194 -8.45 11.44 15.14
CA ASP A 194 -7.56 11.55 16.31
C ASP A 194 -6.53 10.41 16.37
N LYS A 195 -6.82 9.28 15.74
CA LYS A 195 -5.97 8.09 15.73
C LYS A 195 -5.45 7.78 14.33
N ILE A 196 -4.13 7.64 14.22
CA ILE A 196 -3.45 7.32 12.97
C ILE A 196 -2.51 6.13 13.19
N VAL A 197 -2.70 5.08 12.40
CA VAL A 197 -1.83 3.90 12.40
C VAL A 197 -1.04 3.87 11.10
N VAL A 198 0.29 3.78 11.18
CA VAL A 198 1.18 3.80 10.02
C VAL A 198 1.90 2.46 9.89
N VAL A 199 1.78 1.81 8.74
CA VAL A 199 2.54 0.60 8.42
C VAL A 199 3.64 0.96 7.42
N LEU A 200 4.89 0.86 7.86
CA LEU A 200 6.08 1.13 7.06
C LEU A 200 6.70 -0.16 6.52
N THR A 201 7.41 -0.06 5.41
CA THR A 201 8.10 -1.18 4.75
C THR A 201 9.62 -1.12 4.90
N ARG A 202 10.13 -0.22 5.76
CA ARG A 202 11.56 -0.01 6.05
C ARG A 202 11.83 -0.05 7.55
N ASN A 203 13.06 -0.48 7.88
CA ASN A 203 13.55 -0.53 9.26
C ASN A 203 13.63 0.86 9.90
N PRO A 204 13.64 0.94 11.25
CA PRO A 204 13.91 2.16 11.98
C PRO A 204 15.18 2.86 11.47
N GLY A 205 15.16 4.19 11.42
CA GLY A 205 16.32 5.01 11.03
C GLY A 205 16.65 4.99 9.53
N TYR A 206 15.90 4.26 8.70
CA TYR A 206 16.15 4.25 7.25
C TYR A 206 15.94 5.64 6.64
N ARG A 207 16.89 6.03 5.75
CA ARG A 207 16.78 7.26 4.93
C ARG A 207 17.16 6.97 3.49
N LYS A 208 16.46 7.59 2.57
CA LYS A 208 16.78 7.53 1.14
C LYS A 208 17.98 8.43 0.84
N LYS A 209 18.98 7.90 0.12
CA LYS A 209 20.10 8.69 -0.40
C LYS A 209 19.61 9.67 -1.46
N ARG A 210 20.28 10.82 -1.60
CA ARG A 210 19.99 11.79 -2.66
C ARG A 210 20.08 11.12 -4.05
N ALA A 211 19.15 11.46 -4.94
CA ALA A 211 19.19 10.98 -6.32
C ALA A 211 20.47 11.47 -7.03
N LEU A 212 21.05 10.62 -7.85
CA LEU A 212 22.25 10.98 -8.62
C LEU A 212 21.86 11.91 -9.77
N LYS A 213 22.68 12.95 -10.03
CA LYS A 213 22.46 13.88 -11.17
C LYS A 213 22.39 13.17 -12.52
N ALA A 214 23.16 12.08 -12.70
CA ALA A 214 23.12 11.28 -13.92
C ALA A 214 21.75 10.67 -14.21
N THR A 215 20.97 10.30 -13.18
CA THR A 215 19.62 9.76 -13.34
C THR A 215 18.61 10.83 -13.78
N GLU A 216 18.85 12.10 -13.49
CA GLU A 216 18.00 13.21 -13.90
C GLU A 216 17.89 13.32 -15.42
N HIS A 217 19.03 13.21 -16.14
CA HIS A 217 19.04 13.26 -17.59
C HIS A 217 18.21 12.12 -18.22
N LEU A 218 18.30 10.91 -17.65
CA LEU A 218 17.52 9.77 -18.09
C LEU A 218 16.01 10.04 -17.94
N TYR A 219 15.57 10.55 -16.78
CA TYR A 219 14.16 10.87 -16.55
C TYR A 219 13.68 12.05 -17.42
N LYS A 220 14.48 13.10 -17.61
CA LYS A 220 14.17 14.20 -18.52
C LYS A 220 13.95 13.73 -19.96
N ARG A 221 14.75 12.74 -20.42
CA ARG A 221 14.59 12.15 -21.75
C ARG A 221 13.34 11.27 -21.84
N ALA A 222 13.13 10.40 -20.85
CA ALA A 222 12.00 9.47 -20.83
C ALA A 222 10.65 10.18 -20.68
N TYR A 223 10.59 11.22 -19.86
CA TYR A 223 9.37 11.95 -19.50
C TYR A 223 9.39 13.41 -19.95
N LYS A 224 9.94 13.68 -21.15
CA LYS A 224 10.10 15.05 -21.69
C LYS A 224 8.80 15.88 -21.77
N LYS A 225 7.65 15.19 -21.90
CA LYS A 225 6.31 15.82 -21.90
C LYS A 225 5.84 16.23 -20.51
N TYR A 226 6.47 15.73 -19.44
CA TYR A 226 6.02 15.87 -18.06
C TYR A 226 7.14 16.39 -17.14
N PRO A 227 7.58 17.67 -17.28
CA PRO A 227 8.69 18.21 -16.50
C PRO A 227 8.42 18.25 -14.99
N ASN A 228 7.15 18.43 -14.58
CA ASN A 228 6.77 18.41 -13.17
C ASN A 228 6.85 16.99 -12.57
N LEU A 229 6.50 15.95 -13.33
CA LEU A 229 6.75 14.56 -12.94
C LEU A 229 8.25 14.31 -12.70
N VAL A 230 9.12 14.80 -13.60
CA VAL A 230 10.58 14.69 -13.43
C VAL A 230 11.01 15.36 -12.14
N ARG A 231 10.47 16.54 -11.82
CA ARG A 231 10.74 17.23 -10.54
C ARG A 231 10.32 16.36 -9.36
N ALA A 232 9.10 15.81 -9.36
CA ALA A 232 8.61 14.92 -8.30
C ALA A 232 9.55 13.71 -8.11
N ILE A 233 9.96 13.05 -9.20
CA ILE A 233 10.93 11.93 -9.16
C ILE A 233 12.25 12.34 -8.48
N MET A 234 12.78 13.51 -8.82
CA MET A 234 14.08 13.98 -8.32
C MET A 234 14.01 14.44 -6.86
N THR A 235 12.88 14.98 -6.41
CA THR A 235 12.67 15.44 -5.02
C THR A 235 12.15 14.35 -4.09
N ARG A 236 11.64 13.23 -4.63
CA ARG A 236 11.03 12.11 -3.89
C ARG A 236 11.80 11.71 -2.63
N ASN A 237 13.13 11.60 -2.72
CA ASN A 237 13.94 11.12 -1.61
C ASN A 237 14.02 12.14 -0.46
N ALA A 238 14.00 13.42 -0.77
CA ALA A 238 13.97 14.50 0.22
C ALA A 238 12.59 14.56 0.90
N VAL A 239 11.51 14.44 0.12
CA VAL A 239 10.13 14.36 0.63
C VAL A 239 9.99 13.18 1.60
N TYR A 240 10.39 12.00 1.17
CA TYR A 240 10.38 10.79 2.02
C TYR A 240 11.10 11.00 3.36
N ASN A 241 12.30 11.55 3.31
CA ASN A 241 13.09 11.77 4.53
C ASN A 241 12.47 12.81 5.47
N ARG A 242 11.76 13.82 4.92
CA ARG A 242 10.97 14.78 5.71
C ARG A 242 9.79 14.09 6.38
N GLN A 243 9.04 13.26 5.64
CA GLN A 243 7.92 12.47 6.17
C GLN A 243 8.38 11.54 7.29
N MET A 244 9.52 10.85 7.10
CA MET A 244 10.08 10.00 8.16
C MET A 244 10.43 10.75 9.43
N LYS A 245 10.96 11.99 9.32
CA LYS A 245 11.23 12.83 10.50
C LYS A 245 9.94 13.23 11.22
N LEU A 246 8.89 13.56 10.46
CA LEU A 246 7.59 13.89 11.03
C LEU A 246 6.99 12.67 11.73
N ILE A 247 7.01 11.49 11.10
CA ILE A 247 6.51 10.24 11.66
C ILE A 247 7.24 9.91 12.97
N GLU A 248 8.56 9.94 12.99
CA GLU A 248 9.35 9.66 14.19
C GLU A 248 9.00 10.62 15.33
N LYS A 249 8.84 11.92 15.04
CA LYS A 249 8.41 12.91 16.04
C LYS A 249 7.02 12.59 16.58
N LEU A 250 6.04 12.32 15.71
CA LEU A 250 4.68 12.03 16.11
C LEU A 250 4.56 10.71 16.91
N GLU A 251 5.38 9.71 16.55
CA GLU A 251 5.49 8.45 17.26
C GLU A 251 6.07 8.66 18.67
N GLU A 252 7.16 9.44 18.81
CA GLU A 252 7.75 9.81 20.10
C GLU A 252 6.77 10.59 21.00
N GLU A 253 5.91 11.40 20.39
CA GLU A 253 4.85 12.15 21.08
C GLU A 253 3.60 11.31 21.41
N GLY A 254 3.58 10.02 21.03
CA GLY A 254 2.42 9.12 21.20
C GLY A 254 1.19 9.47 20.34
N LYS A 255 1.35 10.36 19.34
CA LYS A 255 0.24 10.85 18.50
C LYS A 255 -0.14 9.88 17.37
N ILE A 256 0.75 8.98 17.01
CA ILE A 256 0.52 7.95 16.00
C ILE A 256 1.07 6.61 16.47
N PHE A 257 0.49 5.52 15.96
CA PHE A 257 1.01 4.17 16.18
C PHE A 257 1.74 3.69 14.92
N VAL A 258 2.98 3.21 15.06
CA VAL A 258 3.80 2.82 13.90
C VAL A 258 4.22 1.37 13.98
N ILE A 259 3.94 0.61 12.91
CA ILE A 259 4.44 -0.76 12.71
C ILE A 259 5.46 -0.75 11.56
N ARG A 260 6.65 -1.29 11.80
CA ARG A 260 7.73 -1.36 10.81
C ARG A 260 8.59 -2.60 10.97
N PRO A 261 9.25 -3.11 9.89
CA PRO A 261 10.11 -4.28 9.99
C PRO A 261 11.28 -4.07 10.95
N LEU A 262 11.57 -5.10 11.76
CA LEU A 262 12.68 -5.14 12.70
C LEU A 262 13.79 -6.12 12.25
N ILE A 263 13.57 -6.86 11.15
CA ILE A 263 14.55 -7.73 10.49
C ILE A 263 14.99 -7.10 9.16
N PRO A 264 16.10 -7.55 8.54
CA PRO A 264 16.49 -7.07 7.22
C PRO A 264 15.36 -7.18 6.20
N THR A 265 15.11 -6.08 5.46
CA THR A 265 14.01 -6.05 4.49
C THR A 265 14.41 -6.77 3.20
N VAL A 266 13.45 -7.41 2.55
CA VAL A 266 13.62 -7.99 1.21
C VAL A 266 13.86 -6.90 0.15
N SER A 267 14.38 -7.27 -1.02
CA SER A 267 14.52 -6.37 -2.15
C SER A 267 13.13 -5.99 -2.71
N ARG A 268 13.07 -4.89 -3.51
CA ARG A 268 11.80 -4.51 -4.19
C ARG A 268 11.34 -5.54 -5.21
N MET A 269 12.29 -6.28 -5.78
CA MET A 269 12.05 -7.26 -6.84
C MET A 269 12.48 -8.65 -6.34
N GLU A 270 12.32 -8.91 -5.04
CA GLU A 270 12.61 -10.21 -4.45
C GLU A 270 11.72 -11.28 -5.09
N LYS A 271 12.32 -12.41 -5.47
CA LYS A 271 11.62 -13.55 -6.06
C LYS A 271 11.77 -14.83 -5.24
N ASP A 272 12.62 -14.78 -4.23
CA ASP A 272 12.84 -15.93 -3.35
C ASP A 272 11.60 -16.13 -2.48
N TYR A 273 10.89 -17.23 -2.73
CA TYR A 273 9.66 -17.58 -2.03
C TYR A 273 9.85 -17.60 -0.51
N ASP A 274 10.93 -18.24 -0.02
CA ASP A 274 11.15 -18.43 1.41
C ASP A 274 11.48 -17.11 2.11
N LYS A 275 12.23 -16.21 1.44
CA LYS A 275 12.50 -14.86 1.95
C LYS A 275 11.22 -14.03 2.04
N LEU A 276 10.40 -14.06 1.00
CA LEU A 276 9.13 -13.36 0.97
C LEU A 276 8.18 -13.89 2.05
N GLN A 277 8.05 -15.21 2.15
CA GLN A 277 7.24 -15.87 3.17
C GLN A 277 7.72 -15.55 4.58
N HIS A 278 9.04 -15.55 4.81
CA HIS A 278 9.63 -15.18 6.10
C HIS A 278 9.30 -13.72 6.46
N PHE A 279 9.39 -12.82 5.49
CA PHE A 279 9.12 -11.39 5.69
C PHE A 279 7.63 -11.11 5.93
N TYR A 280 6.73 -11.81 5.24
CA TYR A 280 5.29 -11.81 5.52
C TYR A 280 5.00 -12.29 6.95
N MET A 281 5.55 -13.45 7.34
CA MET A 281 5.36 -14.01 8.68
C MET A 281 5.92 -13.09 9.77
N HIS A 282 6.99 -12.34 9.47
CA HIS A 282 7.49 -11.33 10.40
C HIS A 282 6.45 -10.25 10.64
N GLY A 283 5.80 -9.72 9.60
CA GLY A 283 4.71 -8.73 9.74
C GLY A 283 3.57 -9.24 10.62
N ASN A 284 3.11 -10.46 10.35
CA ASN A 284 2.03 -11.10 11.10
C ASN A 284 2.39 -11.32 12.59
N ARG A 285 3.58 -11.86 12.87
CA ARG A 285 4.05 -12.09 14.24
C ARG A 285 4.31 -10.79 15.00
N LEU A 286 4.85 -9.78 14.33
CA LEU A 286 5.08 -8.47 14.94
C LEU A 286 3.75 -7.82 15.32
N MET A 287 2.76 -7.81 14.40
CA MET A 287 1.44 -7.27 14.71
C MET A 287 0.76 -8.04 15.87
N LYS A 288 0.91 -9.37 15.92
CA LYS A 288 0.43 -10.17 17.05
C LYS A 288 1.05 -9.70 18.37
N LYS A 289 2.34 -9.39 18.38
CA LYS A 289 3.06 -8.91 19.56
C LYS A 289 2.60 -7.52 19.99
N GLU A 290 2.44 -6.62 19.03
CA GLU A 290 2.10 -5.21 19.26
C GLU A 290 0.57 -4.96 19.37
N TYR A 291 -0.25 -6.01 19.23
CA TYR A 291 -1.71 -5.87 19.14
C TYR A 291 -2.33 -5.24 20.38
N GLN A 292 -1.86 -5.61 21.58
CA GLN A 292 -2.37 -5.05 22.83
C GLN A 292 -2.04 -3.54 22.92
N GLY A 293 -0.82 -3.13 22.57
CA GLY A 293 -0.42 -1.73 22.52
C GLY A 293 -1.21 -0.92 21.47
N LEU A 294 -1.52 -1.55 20.31
CA LEU A 294 -2.40 -0.93 19.33
C LEU A 294 -3.82 -0.70 19.90
N LEU A 295 -4.39 -1.67 20.61
CA LEU A 295 -5.71 -1.52 21.23
C LEU A 295 -5.73 -0.43 22.31
N GLU A 296 -4.69 -0.36 23.12
CA GLU A 296 -4.52 0.70 24.12
C GLU A 296 -4.48 2.08 23.44
N TYR A 297 -3.62 2.25 22.42
CA TYR A 297 -3.55 3.47 21.61
C TYR A 297 -4.89 3.86 20.99
N LEU A 298 -5.65 2.91 20.44
CA LEU A 298 -6.94 3.20 19.77
C LEU A 298 -8.08 3.52 20.74
N ASN A 299 -7.97 3.15 22.02
CA ASN A 299 -9.00 3.36 23.05
C ASN A 299 -8.72 4.59 23.94
N GLU A 300 -7.52 5.15 23.91
CA GLU A 300 -7.19 6.43 24.56
C GLU A 300 -7.84 7.62 23.84
#